data_20bf3afb21d85083c658726f2dd30aa5
#
_entry.id   20bf3afb21d85083c658726f2dd30aa5
#
_cell.length_a   1.000
_cell.length_b   1.000
_cell.length_c   1.000
_cell.angle_alpha   90.00
_cell.angle_beta   90.00
_cell.angle_gamma   90.00
#
_symmetry.space_group_name_H-M   'P 1'
#
loop_
_entity.id
_entity.type
_entity.pdbx_description
1 polymer ?
#
loop_
_entity_poly.entity_id
_entity_poly.type
_entity_poly.pdbx_seq_one_letter_code
_entity_poly.pdbx_strand_id
1 'polypeptide(L)'
;MVWRAAGYLAVPALLAAILLWWISASLGVGVGFHRLLTHRGFKTPKLVEYFLTVCGTLSLEGGPINWVVTHRIHHAHADGPGDPHTPRDGGWWAHIGWMLNGTAQKYDRSVMARYAPDLMKDKFHLWLNRVYWLPLVFLSLALLAFGGWSYVMWAVFFRVTFNFHATWLVNSATHMWGTRRFPTEDDS
;
A
#
# COMPACT_ATOMS: atom_id res chain seq x y z
N MET A 1 18.39 -8.62 34.93
CA MET A 1 17.12 -9.34 34.68
C MET A 1 16.22 -8.68 33.62
N VAL A 2 16.14 -7.35 33.57
CA VAL A 2 15.29 -6.57 32.63
C VAL A 2 15.63 -6.81 31.14
N TRP A 3 16.91 -6.94 30.77
CA TRP A 3 17.36 -7.15 29.39
C TRP A 3 16.96 -8.53 28.80
N ARG A 4 16.84 -9.58 29.61
CA ARG A 4 16.39 -10.89 29.12
C ARG A 4 14.90 -10.91 28.81
N ALA A 5 14.08 -10.21 29.58
CA ALA A 5 12.66 -10.08 29.34
C ALA A 5 12.35 -9.31 28.02
N ALA A 6 13.10 -8.25 27.73
CA ALA A 6 12.97 -7.50 26.47
C ALA A 6 13.31 -8.36 25.23
N GLY A 7 14.32 -9.24 25.31
CA GLY A 7 14.69 -10.15 24.21
C GLY A 7 13.61 -11.19 23.89
N TYR A 8 12.91 -11.72 24.89
CA TYR A 8 11.84 -12.70 24.66
C TYR A 8 10.57 -12.09 24.11
N LEU A 9 10.28 -10.82 24.39
CA LEU A 9 9.13 -10.10 23.84
C LEU A 9 9.37 -9.65 22.38
N ALA A 10 10.61 -9.47 21.98
CA ALA A 10 10.94 -9.02 20.62
C ALA A 10 10.64 -10.09 19.54
N VAL A 11 10.92 -11.38 19.80
CA VAL A 11 10.72 -12.46 18.82
C VAL A 11 9.22 -12.65 18.47
N PRO A 12 8.29 -12.80 19.40
CA PRO A 12 6.86 -12.89 19.07
C PRO A 12 6.33 -11.63 18.37
N ALA A 13 6.80 -10.44 18.75
CA ALA A 13 6.41 -9.20 18.12
C ALA A 13 6.93 -9.10 16.67
N LEU A 14 8.15 -9.57 16.41
CA LEU A 14 8.71 -9.66 15.07
C LEU A 14 7.96 -10.67 14.19
N LEU A 15 7.61 -11.83 14.73
CA LEU A 15 6.79 -12.82 14.00
C LEU A 15 5.39 -12.25 13.67
N ALA A 16 4.78 -11.51 14.60
CA ALA A 16 3.53 -10.80 14.35
C ALA A 16 3.72 -9.74 13.24
N ALA A 17 4.83 -9.00 13.23
CA ALA A 17 5.15 -8.04 12.19
C ALA A 17 5.28 -8.69 10.81
N ILE A 18 5.97 -9.82 10.72
CA ILE A 18 6.13 -10.59 9.47
C ILE A 18 4.77 -11.09 8.95
N LEU A 19 3.96 -11.67 9.83
CA LEU A 19 2.62 -12.14 9.47
C LEU A 19 1.73 -10.99 8.99
N LEU A 20 1.70 -9.89 9.72
CA LEU A 20 0.90 -8.71 9.37
C LEU A 20 1.45 -8.00 8.13
N TRP A 21 2.74 -8.04 7.88
CA TRP A 21 3.32 -7.57 6.63
C TRP A 21 2.83 -8.43 5.45
N TRP A 22 2.86 -9.74 5.56
CA TRP A 22 2.33 -10.63 4.53
C TRP A 22 0.82 -10.37 4.28
N ILE A 23 0.02 -10.20 5.33
CA ILE A 23 -1.42 -9.89 5.22
C ILE A 23 -1.61 -8.53 4.52
N SER A 24 -0.90 -7.48 4.92
CA SER A 24 -1.11 -6.15 4.36
C SER A 24 -0.48 -5.98 2.98
N ALA A 25 0.76 -6.41 2.78
CA ALA A 25 1.48 -6.25 1.51
C ALA A 25 1.02 -7.25 0.46
N SER A 26 1.03 -8.57 0.77
CA SER A 26 0.72 -9.59 -0.23
C SER A 26 -0.79 -9.73 -0.47
N LEU A 27 -1.59 -10.00 0.58
CA LEU A 27 -3.04 -10.16 0.40
C LEU A 27 -3.72 -8.80 0.18
N GLY A 28 -3.38 -7.80 0.94
CA GLY A 28 -4.02 -6.49 0.89
C GLY A 28 -3.63 -5.68 -0.35
N VAL A 29 -2.36 -5.29 -0.46
CA VAL A 29 -1.90 -4.46 -1.59
C VAL A 29 -1.77 -5.32 -2.85
N GLY A 30 -1.01 -6.41 -2.84
CA GLY A 30 -0.71 -7.21 -4.02
C GLY A 30 -1.95 -7.88 -4.63
N VAL A 31 -2.74 -8.61 -3.83
CA VAL A 31 -3.94 -9.30 -4.33
C VAL A 31 -5.15 -8.35 -4.35
N GLY A 32 -5.41 -7.62 -3.27
CA GLY A 32 -6.58 -6.75 -3.13
C GLY A 32 -6.49 -5.49 -4.00
N PHE A 33 -5.63 -4.55 -3.65
CA PHE A 33 -5.57 -3.26 -4.36
C PHE A 33 -5.06 -3.40 -5.80
N HIS A 34 -3.96 -4.13 -5.99
CA HIS A 34 -3.31 -4.25 -7.29
C HIS A 34 -4.09 -5.19 -8.24
N ARG A 35 -4.13 -6.49 -7.94
CA ARG A 35 -4.69 -7.48 -8.88
C ARG A 35 -6.21 -7.43 -8.99
N LEU A 36 -6.93 -7.31 -7.87
CA LEU A 36 -8.39 -7.33 -7.87
C LEU A 36 -8.97 -5.98 -8.27
N LEU A 37 -8.67 -4.90 -7.51
CA LEU A 37 -9.32 -3.61 -7.72
C LEU A 37 -8.73 -2.83 -8.90
N THR A 38 -7.41 -2.81 -9.10
CA THR A 38 -6.79 -2.05 -10.20
C THR A 38 -6.92 -2.77 -11.53
N HIS A 39 -6.38 -3.99 -11.61
CA HIS A 39 -6.30 -4.73 -12.86
C HIS A 39 -7.55 -5.56 -13.17
N ARG A 40 -8.45 -5.78 -12.19
CA ARG A 40 -9.65 -6.63 -12.35
C ARG A 40 -9.29 -8.02 -12.89
N GLY A 41 -8.11 -8.54 -12.49
CA GLY A 41 -7.53 -9.77 -13.00
C GLY A 41 -8.33 -11.04 -12.64
N PHE A 42 -9.22 -10.94 -11.66
CA PHE A 42 -10.13 -12.01 -11.26
C PHE A 42 -11.40 -11.43 -10.62
N LYS A 43 -12.42 -12.29 -10.42
CA LYS A 43 -13.67 -11.94 -9.76
C LYS A 43 -13.79 -12.71 -8.45
N THR A 44 -14.40 -12.10 -7.45
CA THR A 44 -14.61 -12.72 -6.13
C THR A 44 -15.94 -12.24 -5.52
N PRO A 45 -16.54 -12.98 -4.57
CA PRO A 45 -17.67 -12.47 -3.79
C PRO A 45 -17.31 -11.17 -3.07
N LYS A 46 -18.28 -10.28 -2.92
CA LYS A 46 -18.07 -8.96 -2.30
C LYS A 46 -17.46 -9.01 -0.90
N LEU A 47 -17.81 -10.02 -0.10
CA LEU A 47 -17.23 -10.18 1.22
C LEU A 47 -15.72 -10.39 1.17
N VAL A 48 -15.24 -11.20 0.23
CA VAL A 48 -13.80 -11.44 0.02
C VAL A 48 -13.11 -10.19 -0.53
N GLU A 49 -13.74 -9.47 -1.48
CA GLU A 49 -13.25 -8.19 -1.98
C GLU A 49 -13.06 -7.18 -0.84
N TYR A 50 -14.06 -7.03 0.03
CA TYR A 50 -14.00 -6.11 1.16
C TYR A 50 -12.95 -6.52 2.19
N PHE A 51 -12.84 -7.81 2.50
CA PHE A 51 -11.79 -8.33 3.37
C PHE A 51 -10.39 -8.00 2.83
N LEU A 52 -10.12 -8.31 1.57
CA LEU A 52 -8.84 -8.00 0.92
C LEU A 52 -8.57 -6.49 0.90
N THR A 53 -9.60 -5.68 0.69
CA THR A 53 -9.50 -4.22 0.70
C THR A 53 -9.13 -3.69 2.10
N VAL A 54 -9.74 -4.23 3.16
CA VAL A 54 -9.37 -3.88 4.54
C VAL A 54 -7.93 -4.29 4.84
N CYS A 55 -7.50 -5.49 4.41
CA CYS A 55 -6.10 -5.90 4.54
C CYS A 55 -5.14 -4.89 3.88
N GLY A 56 -5.50 -4.35 2.70
CA GLY A 56 -4.71 -3.33 2.01
C GLY A 56 -4.57 -2.03 2.81
N THR A 57 -5.61 -1.59 3.51
CA THR A 57 -5.53 -0.38 4.35
C THR A 57 -4.57 -0.51 5.53
N LEU A 58 -4.26 -1.74 5.98
CA LEU A 58 -3.28 -1.98 7.03
C LEU A 58 -1.85 -1.62 6.62
N SER A 59 -1.57 -1.47 5.32
CA SER A 59 -0.29 -0.97 4.80
C SER A 59 -0.09 0.54 5.01
N LEU A 60 -1.20 1.28 5.24
CA LEU A 60 -1.26 2.75 5.34
C LEU A 60 -0.85 3.48 4.05
N GLU A 61 -0.86 2.80 2.90
CA GLU A 61 -0.52 3.37 1.59
C GLU A 61 -1.64 4.23 0.98
N GLY A 62 -2.61 4.64 1.78
CA GLY A 62 -3.76 5.44 1.37
C GLY A 62 -5.07 4.66 1.29
N GLY A 63 -6.13 5.37 0.94
CA GLY A 63 -7.44 4.76 0.74
C GLY A 63 -7.52 3.95 -0.55
N PRO A 64 -8.38 2.93 -0.62
CA PRO A 64 -8.44 2.01 -1.76
C PRO A 64 -8.71 2.70 -3.09
N ILE A 65 -9.58 3.73 -3.12
CA ILE A 65 -9.86 4.47 -4.34
C ILE A 65 -8.65 5.29 -4.76
N ASN A 66 -8.04 6.03 -3.84
CA ASN A 66 -6.87 6.85 -4.12
C ASN A 66 -5.69 6.02 -4.62
N TRP A 67 -5.45 4.87 -3.98
CA TRP A 67 -4.40 3.94 -4.38
C TRP A 67 -4.63 3.42 -5.81
N VAL A 68 -5.85 2.95 -6.11
CA VAL A 68 -6.23 2.45 -7.43
C VAL A 68 -6.15 3.55 -8.49
N VAL A 69 -6.59 4.77 -8.18
CA VAL A 69 -6.48 5.91 -9.10
C VAL A 69 -5.03 6.22 -9.43
N THR A 70 -4.16 6.32 -8.41
CA THR A 70 -2.72 6.54 -8.60
C THR A 70 -2.12 5.48 -9.53
N HIS A 71 -2.42 4.21 -9.26
CA HIS A 71 -1.85 3.10 -10.01
C HIS A 71 -2.39 3.00 -11.45
N ARG A 72 -3.67 3.32 -11.67
CA ARG A 72 -4.23 3.39 -13.03
C ARG A 72 -3.72 4.60 -13.82
N ILE A 73 -3.42 5.72 -13.16
CA ILE A 73 -2.75 6.87 -13.79
C ILE A 73 -1.33 6.47 -14.20
N HIS A 74 -0.58 5.81 -13.30
CA HIS A 74 0.74 5.27 -13.62
C HIS A 74 0.69 4.38 -14.86
N HIS A 75 -0.19 3.38 -14.91
CA HIS A 75 -0.32 2.51 -16.08
C HIS A 75 -0.75 3.24 -17.37
N ALA A 76 -1.50 4.34 -17.25
CA ALA A 76 -1.90 5.13 -18.42
C ALA A 76 -0.77 6.01 -18.97
N HIS A 77 0.25 6.31 -18.16
CA HIS A 77 1.34 7.24 -18.48
C HIS A 77 2.73 6.67 -18.18
N ALA A 78 2.86 5.35 -17.99
CA ALA A 78 4.03 4.68 -17.43
C ALA A 78 5.36 5.32 -17.85
N ASP A 79 6.12 5.78 -16.86
CA ASP A 79 7.41 6.48 -16.97
C ASP A 79 7.40 7.76 -17.83
N GLY A 80 6.23 8.19 -18.32
CA GLY A 80 6.04 9.37 -19.15
C GLY A 80 5.49 10.58 -18.39
N PRO A 81 5.22 11.69 -19.13
CA PRO A 81 4.57 12.87 -18.57
C PRO A 81 3.17 12.53 -18.02
N GLY A 82 2.94 12.85 -16.74
CA GLY A 82 1.68 12.54 -16.04
C GLY A 82 1.73 11.31 -15.15
N ASP A 83 2.79 10.53 -15.20
CA ASP A 83 3.05 9.48 -14.21
C ASP A 83 3.41 10.10 -12.84
N PRO A 84 2.68 9.78 -11.75
CA PRO A 84 2.92 10.39 -10.44
C PRO A 84 4.31 10.13 -9.86
N HIS A 85 4.95 9.03 -10.23
CA HIS A 85 6.23 8.59 -9.66
C HIS A 85 7.24 8.13 -10.72
N THR A 86 7.23 8.77 -11.90
CA THR A 86 8.18 8.42 -12.95
C THR A 86 9.64 8.50 -12.49
N PRO A 87 10.46 7.45 -12.71
CA PRO A 87 11.89 7.46 -12.38
C PRO A 87 12.70 8.41 -13.27
N ARG A 88 12.12 8.87 -14.39
CA ARG A 88 12.74 9.88 -15.28
C ARG A 88 12.88 11.24 -14.60
N ASP A 89 12.06 11.52 -13.58
CA ASP A 89 12.19 12.70 -12.71
C ASP A 89 13.23 12.48 -11.57
N GLY A 90 13.88 11.32 -11.56
CA GLY A 90 14.93 10.93 -10.61
C GLY A 90 14.51 9.84 -9.64
N GLY A 91 15.48 8.98 -9.26
CA GLY A 91 15.21 7.84 -8.38
C GLY A 91 14.71 8.24 -7.00
N TRP A 92 15.15 9.37 -6.44
CA TRP A 92 14.62 9.89 -5.19
C TRP A 92 13.15 10.30 -5.32
N TRP A 93 12.80 10.95 -6.45
CA TRP A 93 11.41 11.29 -6.76
C TRP A 93 10.55 10.03 -6.81
N ALA A 94 10.91 9.06 -7.66
CA ALA A 94 10.15 7.82 -7.83
C ALA A 94 10.03 7.02 -6.52
N HIS A 95 11.07 7.04 -5.67
CA HIS A 95 11.07 6.31 -4.40
C HIS A 95 10.15 6.97 -3.37
N ILE A 96 10.37 8.23 -3.02
CA ILE A 96 9.67 8.89 -1.90
C ILE A 96 9.26 10.33 -2.20
N GLY A 97 9.95 11.02 -3.11
CA GLY A 97 9.76 12.45 -3.34
C GLY A 97 8.32 12.80 -3.74
N TRP A 98 7.71 11.99 -4.58
CA TRP A 98 6.32 12.15 -5.03
C TRP A 98 5.30 12.12 -3.87
N MET A 99 5.57 11.36 -2.81
CA MET A 99 4.73 11.33 -1.60
C MET A 99 4.94 12.57 -0.73
N LEU A 100 6.19 13.01 -0.57
CA LEU A 100 6.55 14.12 0.31
C LEU A 100 6.12 15.48 -0.24
N ASN A 101 6.05 15.65 -1.56
CA ASN A 101 5.61 16.91 -2.19
C ASN A 101 4.10 17.16 -2.10
N GLY A 102 3.35 16.27 -1.46
CA GLY A 102 1.97 16.50 -1.06
C GLY A 102 0.92 16.46 -2.18
N THR A 103 1.30 16.10 -3.40
CA THR A 103 0.38 15.93 -4.53
C THR A 103 -0.14 14.50 -4.67
N ALA A 104 0.61 13.54 -4.11
CA ALA A 104 0.26 12.14 -4.16
C ALA A 104 -1.11 11.86 -3.52
N GLN A 105 -1.93 11.10 -4.24
CA GLN A 105 -3.24 10.63 -3.76
C GLN A 105 -4.27 11.73 -3.39
N LYS A 106 -4.00 12.97 -3.77
CA LYS A 106 -4.94 14.10 -3.60
C LYS A 106 -5.70 14.32 -4.90
N TYR A 107 -6.65 13.45 -5.17
CA TYR A 107 -7.48 13.53 -6.37
C TYR A 107 -8.85 14.12 -6.05
N ASP A 108 -9.32 15.01 -6.92
CA ASP A 108 -10.68 15.45 -6.87
C ASP A 108 -11.66 14.35 -7.34
N ARG A 109 -12.95 14.60 -7.12
CA ARG A 109 -13.98 13.60 -7.44
C ARG A 109 -14.08 13.29 -8.93
N SER A 110 -13.72 14.23 -9.81
CA SER A 110 -13.77 14.06 -11.26
C SER A 110 -12.68 13.08 -11.73
N VAL A 111 -11.46 13.23 -11.21
CA VAL A 111 -10.34 12.32 -11.48
C VAL A 111 -10.65 10.93 -10.94
N MET A 112 -11.15 10.82 -9.70
CA MET A 112 -11.57 9.52 -9.14
C MET A 112 -12.64 8.84 -9.99
N ALA A 113 -13.65 9.59 -10.45
CA ALA A 113 -14.70 9.06 -11.30
C ALA A 113 -14.21 8.64 -12.69
N ARG A 114 -13.19 9.31 -13.22
CA ARG A 114 -12.56 8.96 -14.49
C ARG A 114 -11.75 7.66 -14.40
N TYR A 115 -10.89 7.54 -13.39
CA TYR A 115 -9.94 6.42 -13.28
C TYR A 115 -10.48 5.23 -12.47
N ALA A 116 -11.43 5.44 -11.53
CA ALA A 116 -12.01 4.38 -10.71
C ALA A 116 -13.56 4.46 -10.66
N PRO A 117 -14.28 4.55 -11.80
CA PRO A 117 -15.74 4.72 -11.83
C PRO A 117 -16.48 3.54 -11.21
N ASP A 118 -15.91 2.37 -11.18
CA ASP A 118 -16.40 1.17 -10.54
C ASP A 118 -16.42 1.30 -9.01
N LEU A 119 -15.29 1.72 -8.41
CA LEU A 119 -15.15 1.87 -6.97
C LEU A 119 -15.95 3.08 -6.44
N MET A 120 -16.11 4.12 -7.26
CA MET A 120 -16.92 5.29 -6.92
C MET A 120 -18.42 5.00 -6.79
N LYS A 121 -18.90 3.83 -7.26
CA LYS A 121 -20.28 3.36 -7.10
C LYS A 121 -20.48 2.51 -5.85
N ASP A 122 -19.41 2.04 -5.24
CA ASP A 122 -19.45 1.15 -4.09
C ASP A 122 -19.33 1.93 -2.78
N LYS A 123 -20.41 1.90 -1.97
CA LYS A 123 -20.51 2.67 -0.72
C LYS A 123 -19.43 2.24 0.31
N PHE A 124 -19.06 0.96 0.33
CA PHE A 124 -18.04 0.47 1.24
C PHE A 124 -16.65 1.04 0.88
N HIS A 125 -16.27 1.00 -0.40
CA HIS A 125 -15.01 1.58 -0.86
C HIS A 125 -14.97 3.10 -0.64
N LEU A 126 -16.07 3.81 -0.88
CA LEU A 126 -16.17 5.25 -0.61
C LEU A 126 -15.98 5.56 0.88
N TRP A 127 -16.62 4.78 1.76
CA TRP A 127 -16.47 4.93 3.20
C TRP A 127 -15.05 4.61 3.64
N LEU A 128 -14.53 3.44 3.26
CA LEU A 128 -13.18 3.00 3.65
C LEU A 128 -12.08 3.92 3.11
N ASN A 129 -12.29 4.52 1.93
CA ASN A 129 -11.34 5.49 1.37
C ASN A 129 -11.18 6.74 2.24
N ARG A 130 -12.21 7.14 2.97
CA ARG A 130 -12.16 8.29 3.90
C ARG A 130 -11.53 7.94 5.24
N VAL A 131 -11.74 6.72 5.70
CA VAL A 131 -11.31 6.25 7.04
C VAL A 131 -10.29 5.11 6.95
N TYR A 132 -9.48 5.07 5.89
CA TYR A 132 -8.53 4.00 5.59
C TYR A 132 -7.49 3.74 6.70
N TRP A 133 -7.23 4.73 7.53
CA TRP A 133 -6.35 4.65 8.69
C TRP A 133 -7.00 3.92 9.89
N LEU A 134 -8.34 3.84 9.93
CA LEU A 134 -9.08 3.32 11.07
C LEU A 134 -8.82 1.83 11.36
N PRO A 135 -8.75 0.91 10.38
CA PRO A 135 -8.40 -0.48 10.65
C PRO A 135 -7.03 -0.64 11.31
N LEU A 136 -6.05 0.18 10.92
CA LEU A 136 -4.72 0.15 11.54
C LEU A 136 -4.75 0.67 12.98
N VAL A 137 -5.57 1.70 13.28
CA VAL A 137 -5.75 2.19 14.66
C VAL A 137 -6.33 1.08 15.55
N PHE A 138 -7.40 0.40 15.12
CA PHE A 138 -7.97 -0.70 15.89
C PHE A 138 -6.97 -1.84 16.08
N LEU A 139 -6.23 -2.22 15.04
CA LEU A 139 -5.16 -3.21 15.16
C LEU A 139 -4.08 -2.76 16.17
N SER A 140 -3.68 -1.49 16.12
CA SER A 140 -2.66 -0.93 17.03
C SER A 140 -3.11 -0.99 18.48
N LEU A 141 -4.36 -0.63 18.76
CA LEU A 141 -4.94 -0.72 20.11
C LEU A 141 -5.03 -2.16 20.60
N ALA A 142 -5.42 -3.09 19.74
CA ALA A 142 -5.44 -4.51 20.07
C ALA A 142 -4.03 -5.04 20.37
N LEU A 143 -3.05 -4.73 19.52
CA LEU A 143 -1.65 -5.11 19.72
C LEU A 143 -1.08 -4.51 21.02
N LEU A 144 -1.42 -3.27 21.33
CA LEU A 144 -1.01 -2.62 22.58
C LEU A 144 -1.62 -3.34 23.79
N ALA A 145 -2.92 -3.66 23.73
CA ALA A 145 -3.63 -4.30 24.84
C ALA A 145 -3.14 -5.72 25.14
N PHE A 146 -2.86 -6.51 24.10
CA PHE A 146 -2.49 -7.91 24.24
C PHE A 146 -0.97 -8.18 24.24
N GLY A 147 -0.18 -7.32 23.62
CA GLY A 147 1.26 -7.52 23.43
C GLY A 147 2.14 -6.36 23.93
N GLY A 148 1.54 -5.25 24.32
CA GLY A 148 2.26 -4.06 24.80
C GLY A 148 3.02 -3.32 23.70
N TRP A 149 3.88 -2.39 24.13
CA TRP A 149 4.62 -1.50 23.21
C TRP A 149 5.53 -2.23 22.22
N SER A 150 6.09 -3.38 22.57
CA SER A 150 6.94 -4.14 21.66
C SER A 150 6.20 -4.53 20.38
N TYR A 151 4.94 -4.98 20.52
CA TYR A 151 4.10 -5.33 19.36
C TYR A 151 3.76 -4.09 18.51
N VAL A 152 3.46 -2.96 19.14
CA VAL A 152 3.19 -1.72 18.41
C VAL A 152 4.43 -1.26 17.64
N MET A 153 5.61 -1.28 18.26
CA MET A 153 6.85 -0.85 17.62
C MET A 153 7.20 -1.74 16.40
N TRP A 154 7.11 -3.07 16.55
CA TRP A 154 7.46 -3.98 15.47
C TRP A 154 6.35 -4.15 14.43
N ALA A 155 5.14 -4.46 14.88
CA ALA A 155 4.04 -4.84 14.00
C ALA A 155 3.23 -3.65 13.44
N VAL A 156 3.45 -2.43 13.94
CA VAL A 156 2.87 -1.21 13.37
C VAL A 156 3.98 -0.35 12.77
N PHE A 157 4.81 0.31 13.58
CA PHE A 157 5.75 1.32 13.08
C PHE A 157 6.82 0.73 12.16
N PHE A 158 7.56 -0.27 12.62
CA PHE A 158 8.60 -0.89 11.77
C PHE A 158 7.99 -1.51 10.52
N ARG A 159 6.92 -2.30 10.67
CA ARG A 159 6.25 -2.98 9.56
C ARG A 159 5.73 -2.00 8.51
N VAL A 160 5.03 -0.93 8.91
CA VAL A 160 4.48 0.07 7.97
C VAL A 160 5.62 0.80 7.25
N THR A 161 6.66 1.21 7.97
CA THR A 161 7.83 1.86 7.35
C THR A 161 8.52 0.92 6.36
N PHE A 162 8.75 -0.33 6.74
CA PHE A 162 9.33 -1.33 5.84
C PHE A 162 8.46 -1.55 4.61
N ASN A 163 7.13 -1.62 4.78
CA ASN A 163 6.18 -1.80 3.67
C ASN A 163 6.23 -0.64 2.69
N PHE A 164 6.27 0.60 3.16
CA PHE A 164 6.44 1.76 2.29
C PHE A 164 7.69 1.65 1.43
N HIS A 165 8.84 1.38 2.03
CA HIS A 165 10.08 1.24 1.28
C HIS A 165 10.05 0.06 0.30
N ALA A 166 9.42 -1.05 0.65
CA ALA A 166 9.25 -2.20 -0.26
C ALA A 166 8.42 -1.81 -1.49
N THR A 167 7.29 -1.11 -1.32
CA THR A 167 6.45 -0.62 -2.43
C THR A 167 7.17 0.45 -3.25
N TRP A 168 7.83 1.42 -2.60
CA TRP A 168 8.57 2.48 -3.30
C TRP A 168 9.79 1.97 -4.06
N LEU A 169 10.40 0.85 -3.64
CA LEU A 169 11.44 0.19 -4.41
C LEU A 169 10.90 -0.39 -5.72
N VAL A 170 9.65 -0.86 -5.75
CA VAL A 170 9.02 -1.24 -7.02
C VAL A 170 8.91 -0.04 -7.95
N ASN A 171 8.50 1.12 -7.46
CA ASN A 171 8.37 2.33 -8.28
C ASN A 171 9.72 2.89 -8.76
N SER A 172 10.81 2.65 -8.03
CA SER A 172 12.14 3.21 -8.33
C SER A 172 13.10 2.16 -8.88
N ALA A 173 13.50 1.19 -8.08
CA ALA A 173 14.57 0.26 -8.41
C ALA A 173 14.26 -0.60 -9.63
N THR A 174 13.01 -1.08 -9.78
CA THR A 174 12.62 -1.96 -10.88
C THR A 174 12.51 -1.22 -12.23
N HIS A 175 12.38 0.11 -12.20
CA HIS A 175 12.37 0.95 -13.40
C HIS A 175 13.73 1.58 -13.71
N MET A 176 14.70 1.51 -12.80
CA MET A 176 16.04 2.09 -12.98
C MET A 176 17.12 1.07 -13.28
N TRP A 177 16.95 -0.16 -12.79
CA TRP A 177 17.97 -1.21 -12.87
C TRP A 177 17.38 -2.52 -13.35
N GLY A 178 18.16 -3.24 -14.15
CA GLY A 178 17.79 -4.54 -14.68
C GLY A 178 17.92 -4.63 -16.21
N THR A 179 17.41 -5.71 -16.75
CA THR A 179 17.39 -5.96 -18.20
C THR A 179 15.95 -6.10 -18.66
N ARG A 180 15.56 -5.36 -19.69
CA ARG A 180 14.23 -5.49 -20.32
C ARG A 180 14.18 -6.74 -21.19
N ARG A 181 13.15 -7.55 -20.98
CA ARG A 181 12.92 -8.75 -21.80
C ARG A 181 12.12 -8.45 -23.06
N PHE A 182 11.29 -7.41 -23.01
CA PHE A 182 10.41 -7.01 -24.10
C PHE A 182 10.67 -5.55 -24.50
N PRO A 183 10.52 -5.17 -25.77
CA PRO A 183 10.67 -3.81 -26.24
C PRO A 183 9.40 -2.99 -25.94
N THR A 184 9.18 -2.66 -24.68
CA THR A 184 8.09 -1.80 -24.20
C THR A 184 8.57 -0.35 -24.12
N GLU A 185 7.62 0.63 -24.09
CA GLU A 185 7.95 2.05 -23.97
C GLU A 185 8.26 2.47 -22.52
N ASP A 186 7.80 1.68 -21.54
CA ASP A 186 8.12 1.84 -20.13
C ASP A 186 9.53 1.34 -19.78
N ASP A 187 10.04 1.73 -18.62
CA ASP A 187 11.40 1.41 -18.16
C ASP A 187 11.45 0.19 -17.21
N SER A 188 10.32 -0.50 -16.99
CA SER A 188 10.21 -1.68 -16.11
C SER A 188 10.43 -3.00 -16.82
#